data_79324fa9899c5190016e413bd3ab75bf
#
_entry.id   79324fa9899c5190016e413bd3ab75bf
#
_cell.length_a   1.000
_cell.length_b   1.000
_cell.length_c   1.000
_cell.angle_alpha   90.00
_cell.angle_beta   90.00
_cell.angle_gamma   90.00
#
_symmetry.space_group_name_H-M   'P 1'
#
loop_
_entity.id
_entity.type
_entity.pdbx_description
1 polymer ?
#
loop_
_entity_poly.entity_id
_entity_poly.type
_entity_poly.pdbx_seq_one_letter_code
_entity_poly.pdbx_strand_id
1 'polypeptide(L)'
;MEYAIKEIARVIGAKTNQLLDDTVSLLLTDSRRLSFPEKSLFFALKTKTNDGHRYIQELYKLRVRNFVVSDMLPEFESMKDANFLIVKDTLRALQKLATHHRKQFNIPVIGITGSNGKTIVKEFPYQLLHNEFNIVRSPDRKSVV
;
A
#
# COMPACT_ATOMS: atom_id res chain seq x y z
N MET A 1 1.89 -12.77 -2.80
CA MET A 1 2.43 -12.35 -4.12
C MET A 1 3.52 -11.35 -3.85
N GLU A 2 4.69 -11.51 -4.45
CA GLU A 2 5.82 -10.59 -4.33
C GLU A 2 5.99 -9.82 -5.64
N TYR A 3 6.43 -8.56 -5.54
CA TYR A 3 6.74 -7.70 -6.67
C TYR A 3 8.19 -7.24 -6.59
N ALA A 4 8.89 -7.27 -7.73
CA ALA A 4 10.20 -6.64 -7.82
C ALA A 4 10.07 -5.11 -7.69
N ILE A 5 10.97 -4.49 -6.95
CA ILE A 5 10.95 -3.04 -6.74
C ILE A 5 11.04 -2.26 -8.07
N LYS A 6 11.75 -2.80 -9.06
CA LYS A 6 11.84 -2.25 -10.42
C LYS A 6 10.48 -2.24 -11.15
N GLU A 7 9.68 -3.29 -10.96
CA GLU A 7 8.34 -3.36 -11.52
C GLU A 7 7.43 -2.31 -10.88
N ILE A 8 7.47 -2.20 -9.55
CA ILE A 8 6.70 -1.20 -8.82
C ILE A 8 7.07 0.21 -9.29
N ALA A 9 8.37 0.52 -9.38
CA ALA A 9 8.85 1.83 -9.85
C ALA A 9 8.25 2.20 -11.22
N ARG A 10 8.25 1.25 -12.15
CA ARG A 10 7.65 1.42 -13.49
C ARG A 10 6.14 1.65 -13.42
N VAL A 11 5.41 0.83 -12.64
CA VAL A 11 3.95 0.89 -12.50
C VAL A 11 3.49 2.24 -11.95
N ILE A 12 4.17 2.73 -10.91
CA ILE A 12 3.80 4.01 -10.28
C ILE A 12 4.37 5.23 -11.00
N GLY A 13 5.31 5.02 -11.95
CA GLY A 13 6.00 6.08 -12.66
C GLY A 13 6.97 6.87 -11.77
N ALA A 14 7.67 6.16 -10.89
CA ALA A 14 8.63 6.76 -9.99
C ALA A 14 9.94 7.11 -10.71
N LYS A 15 10.57 8.22 -10.27
CA LYS A 15 11.97 8.52 -10.51
C LYS A 15 12.80 7.90 -9.39
N THR A 16 14.00 7.42 -9.70
CA THR A 16 14.92 6.85 -8.72
C THR A 16 16.33 7.32 -9.03
N ASN A 17 17.10 7.66 -8.01
CA ASN A 17 18.52 7.96 -8.19
C ASN A 17 19.37 6.68 -8.22
N GLN A 18 18.94 5.69 -7.46
CA GLN A 18 19.53 4.36 -7.36
C GLN A 18 18.40 3.36 -7.15
N LEU A 19 18.51 2.18 -7.73
CA LEU A 19 17.54 1.12 -7.57
C LEU A 19 18.28 -0.20 -7.30
N LEU A 20 18.28 -0.61 -6.04
CA LEU A 20 18.78 -1.90 -5.60
C LEU A 20 17.78 -2.99 -5.91
N ASP A 21 18.27 -4.16 -6.29
CA ASP A 21 17.39 -5.31 -6.54
C ASP A 21 16.80 -5.80 -5.21
N ASP A 22 15.49 -5.72 -5.11
CA ASP A 22 14.73 -6.16 -3.96
C ASP A 22 13.31 -6.56 -4.36
N THR A 23 12.65 -7.31 -3.46
CA THR A 23 11.25 -7.74 -3.62
C THR A 23 10.43 -7.37 -2.40
N VAL A 24 9.20 -6.93 -2.63
CA VAL A 24 8.27 -6.55 -1.57
C VAL A 24 6.96 -7.33 -1.69
N SER A 25 6.37 -7.68 -0.57
CA SER A 25 5.08 -8.38 -0.48
C SER A 25 4.07 -7.65 0.40
N LEU A 26 4.51 -6.63 1.13
CA LEU A 26 3.68 -5.86 2.06
C LEU A 26 3.72 -4.37 1.73
N LEU A 27 2.54 -3.74 1.72
CA LEU A 27 2.40 -2.30 1.61
C LEU A 27 2.17 -1.71 3.00
N LEU A 28 3.00 -0.75 3.38
CA LEU A 28 2.94 -0.09 4.67
C LEU A 28 2.57 1.39 4.48
N THR A 29 1.47 1.82 5.09
CA THR A 29 1.00 3.22 5.09
C THR A 29 0.93 3.82 6.49
N ASP A 30 1.11 2.99 7.52
CA ASP A 30 1.13 3.37 8.93
C ASP A 30 2.30 2.67 9.62
N SER A 31 3.29 3.43 10.09
CA SER A 31 4.53 2.90 10.71
C SER A 31 4.25 1.97 11.89
N ARG A 32 3.15 2.17 12.61
CA ARG A 32 2.74 1.35 13.77
C ARG A 32 2.31 -0.08 13.40
N ARG A 33 2.05 -0.34 12.11
CA ARG A 33 1.61 -1.66 11.61
C ARG A 33 2.74 -2.45 10.95
N LEU A 34 3.98 -2.08 11.23
CA LEU A 34 5.15 -2.80 10.72
C LEU A 34 5.20 -4.22 11.29
N SER A 35 5.26 -5.22 10.41
CA SER A 35 5.36 -6.64 10.78
C SER A 35 6.58 -7.32 10.18
N PHE A 36 6.85 -7.12 8.89
CA PHE A 36 8.00 -7.68 8.18
C PHE A 36 8.77 -6.56 7.47
N PRO A 37 9.74 -5.92 8.16
CA PRO A 37 10.45 -4.75 7.64
C PRO A 37 11.09 -4.95 6.27
N GLU A 38 11.80 -6.08 6.09
CA GLU A 38 12.57 -6.38 4.87
C GLU A 38 11.70 -6.64 3.64
N LYS A 39 10.41 -6.97 3.84
CA LYS A 39 9.44 -7.21 2.77
C LYS A 39 8.43 -6.07 2.59
N SER A 40 8.63 -4.97 3.29
CA SER A 40 7.72 -3.84 3.31
C SER A 40 8.13 -2.73 2.35
N LEU A 41 7.15 -2.18 1.64
CA LEU A 41 7.24 -0.93 0.91
C LEU A 41 6.43 0.13 1.65
N PHE A 42 7.10 1.13 2.21
CA PHE A 42 6.43 2.20 2.93
C PHE A 42 6.05 3.34 1.98
N PHE A 43 4.78 3.74 2.02
CA PHE A 43 4.27 4.91 1.34
C PHE A 43 4.22 6.10 2.31
N ALA A 44 5.08 7.09 2.12
CA ALA A 44 5.09 8.32 2.90
C ALA A 44 3.92 9.23 2.50
N LEU A 45 2.70 8.84 2.93
CA LEU A 45 1.50 9.59 2.59
C LEU A 45 1.50 10.96 3.28
N LYS A 46 1.18 12.00 2.51
CA LYS A 46 1.05 13.38 3.00
C LYS A 46 -0.42 13.77 3.02
N THR A 47 -0.90 14.19 4.18
CA THR A 47 -2.25 14.68 4.42
C THR A 47 -2.20 16.09 4.99
N LYS A 48 -3.35 16.71 5.23
CA LYS A 48 -3.41 18.04 5.85
C LYS A 48 -2.83 18.09 7.28
N THR A 49 -2.90 16.97 7.99
CA THR A 49 -2.53 16.89 9.41
C THR A 49 -1.34 15.99 9.70
N ASN A 50 -0.89 15.21 8.72
CA ASN A 50 0.20 14.25 8.91
C ASN A 50 1.07 14.15 7.66
N ASP A 51 2.40 14.10 7.86
CA ASP A 51 3.38 13.85 6.80
C ASP A 51 4.15 12.57 7.13
N GLY A 52 3.99 11.57 6.25
CA GLY A 52 4.61 10.27 6.39
C GLY A 52 6.14 10.29 6.30
N HIS A 53 6.74 11.33 5.67
CA HIS A 53 8.19 11.41 5.50
C HIS A 53 8.93 11.44 6.85
N ARG A 54 8.33 12.00 7.90
CA ARG A 54 8.89 12.05 9.25
C ARG A 54 9.18 10.67 9.87
N TYR A 55 8.53 9.62 9.39
CA TYR A 55 8.70 8.26 9.94
C TYR A 55 9.78 7.45 9.22
N ILE A 56 10.35 7.96 8.14
CA ILE A 56 11.31 7.22 7.29
C ILE A 56 12.57 6.85 8.06
N GLN A 57 13.14 7.78 8.84
CA GLN A 57 14.35 7.50 9.62
C GLN A 57 14.13 6.38 10.66
N GLU A 58 12.98 6.40 11.35
CA GLU A 58 12.61 5.37 12.30
C GLU A 58 12.43 4.01 11.61
N LEU A 59 11.67 3.97 10.50
CA LEU A 59 11.45 2.76 9.73
C LEU A 59 12.74 2.21 9.13
N TYR A 60 13.65 3.07 8.70
CA TYR A 60 14.97 2.66 8.22
C TYR A 60 15.81 1.99 9.32
N LYS A 61 15.80 2.52 10.55
CA LYS A 61 16.42 1.88 11.73
C LYS A 61 15.81 0.52 12.02
N LEU A 62 14.52 0.35 11.76
CA LEU A 62 13.76 -0.90 11.89
C LEU A 62 13.93 -1.84 10.67
N ARG A 63 14.91 -1.57 9.79
CA ARG A 63 15.25 -2.36 8.60
C ARG A 63 14.27 -2.32 7.42
N VAL A 64 13.37 -1.36 7.36
CA VAL A 64 12.66 -1.07 6.10
C VAL A 64 13.65 -0.47 5.11
N ARG A 65 13.62 -0.94 3.86
CA ARG A 65 14.57 -0.51 2.81
C ARG A 65 13.89 0.03 1.56
N ASN A 66 12.57 -0.02 1.48
CA ASN A 66 11.84 0.43 0.31
C ASN A 66 10.83 1.51 0.69
N PHE A 67 10.96 2.70 0.06
CA PHE A 67 10.16 3.87 0.39
C PHE A 67 9.59 4.53 -0.87
N VAL A 68 8.32 4.91 -0.84
CA VAL A 68 7.69 5.78 -1.85
C VAL A 68 7.51 7.16 -1.22
N VAL A 69 8.13 8.17 -1.82
CA VAL A 69 8.20 9.53 -1.28
C VAL A 69 7.76 10.56 -2.31
N SER A 70 7.24 11.71 -1.87
CA SER A 70 7.00 12.87 -2.75
C SER A 70 8.19 13.84 -2.77
N ASP A 71 8.93 13.88 -1.67
CA ASP A 71 10.04 14.79 -1.46
C ASP A 71 11.28 13.99 -1.03
N MET A 72 12.42 14.24 -1.69
CA MET A 72 13.71 13.66 -1.30
C MET A 72 14.39 14.63 -0.33
N LEU A 73 14.39 14.29 0.95
CA LEU A 73 15.02 15.12 1.97
C LEU A 73 16.52 14.83 2.05
N PRO A 74 17.38 15.81 2.38
CA PRO A 74 18.83 15.63 2.44
C PRO A 74 19.27 14.48 3.38
N GLU A 75 18.55 14.27 4.46
CA GLU A 75 18.81 13.20 5.43
C GLU A 75 18.67 11.78 4.83
N PHE A 76 17.92 11.63 3.73
CA PHE A 76 17.74 10.32 3.08
C PHE A 76 18.94 9.95 2.19
N GLU A 77 19.78 10.91 1.80
CA GLU A 77 20.97 10.68 0.96
C GLU A 77 22.00 9.78 1.63
N SER A 78 22.00 9.73 2.96
CA SER A 78 22.89 8.85 3.73
C SER A 78 22.44 7.37 3.74
N MET A 79 21.19 7.09 3.36
CA MET A 79 20.58 5.75 3.40
C MET A 79 20.86 5.00 2.08
N LYS A 80 22.14 4.72 1.80
CA LYS A 80 22.60 4.16 0.51
C LYS A 80 22.12 2.74 0.22
N ASP A 81 21.69 2.00 1.24
CA ASP A 81 21.15 0.64 1.15
C ASP A 81 19.62 0.62 1.09
N ALA A 82 18.98 1.76 0.80
CA ALA A 82 17.54 1.88 0.65
C ALA A 82 17.13 2.36 -0.75
N ASN A 83 15.98 1.88 -1.22
CA ASN A 83 15.32 2.31 -2.44
C ASN A 83 14.36 3.45 -2.15
N PHE A 84 14.55 4.58 -2.82
CA PHE A 84 13.62 5.72 -2.80
C PHE A 84 12.94 5.87 -4.14
N LEU A 85 11.64 5.58 -4.19
CA LEU A 85 10.78 5.73 -5.34
C LEU A 85 10.11 7.11 -5.26
N ILE A 86 10.64 8.09 -6.01
CA ILE A 86 10.21 9.47 -5.95
C ILE A 86 9.04 9.68 -6.91
N VAL A 87 7.91 10.13 -6.39
CA VAL A 87 6.67 10.38 -7.16
C VAL A 87 6.10 11.76 -6.86
N LYS A 88 5.29 12.32 -7.75
CA LYS A 88 4.64 13.61 -7.51
C LYS A 88 3.57 13.57 -6.41
N ASP A 89 2.92 12.42 -6.24
CA ASP A 89 1.80 12.21 -5.31
C ASP A 89 1.81 10.76 -4.85
N THR A 90 2.12 10.55 -3.57
CA THR A 90 2.25 9.21 -2.97
C THR A 90 0.92 8.48 -2.88
N LEU A 91 -0.20 9.19 -2.70
CA LEU A 91 -1.54 8.58 -2.69
C LEU A 91 -1.93 8.07 -4.08
N ARG A 92 -1.71 8.88 -5.11
CA ARG A 92 -1.95 8.45 -6.50
C ARG A 92 -1.04 7.30 -6.91
N ALA A 93 0.20 7.27 -6.44
CA ALA A 93 1.11 6.15 -6.66
C ALA A 93 0.57 4.86 -6.03
N LEU A 94 0.09 4.92 -4.78
CA LEU A 94 -0.55 3.79 -4.10
C LEU A 94 -1.78 3.30 -4.88
N GLN A 95 -2.64 4.21 -5.35
CA GLN A 95 -3.82 3.87 -6.16
C GLN A 95 -3.45 3.19 -7.49
N LYS A 96 -2.40 3.66 -8.18
CA LYS A 96 -1.90 3.03 -9.40
C LYS A 96 -1.41 1.61 -9.14
N LEU A 97 -0.64 1.40 -8.07
CA LEU A 97 -0.15 0.08 -7.69
C LEU A 97 -1.31 -0.86 -7.33
N ALA A 98 -2.29 -0.38 -6.57
CA ALA A 98 -3.50 -1.15 -6.25
C ALA A 98 -4.30 -1.51 -7.51
N THR A 99 -4.42 -0.59 -8.47
CA THR A 99 -5.07 -0.85 -9.75
C THR A 99 -4.32 -1.89 -10.57
N HIS A 100 -2.99 -1.80 -10.61
CA HIS A 100 -2.15 -2.80 -11.27
C HIS A 100 -2.33 -4.17 -10.64
N HIS A 101 -2.23 -4.25 -9.31
CA HIS A 101 -2.45 -5.50 -8.57
C HIS A 101 -3.85 -6.08 -8.84
N ARG A 102 -4.90 -5.25 -8.80
CA ARG A 102 -6.27 -5.70 -9.06
C ARG A 102 -6.44 -6.32 -10.45
N LYS A 103 -5.75 -5.79 -11.46
CA LYS A 103 -5.81 -6.29 -12.85
C LYS A 103 -5.16 -7.68 -13.04
N GLN A 104 -4.37 -8.16 -12.07
CA GLN A 104 -3.81 -9.51 -12.11
C GLN A 104 -4.87 -10.60 -11.84
N PHE A 105 -6.04 -10.21 -11.36
CA PHE A 105 -7.09 -11.15 -10.98
C PHE A 105 -8.34 -10.96 -11.84
N ASN A 106 -8.74 -12.03 -12.51
CA ASN A 106 -10.00 -12.07 -13.26
C ASN A 106 -11.11 -12.66 -12.38
N ILE A 107 -11.49 -11.91 -11.33
CA ILE A 107 -12.54 -12.30 -10.39
C ILE A 107 -13.65 -11.25 -10.38
N PRO A 108 -14.95 -11.66 -10.25
CA PRO A 108 -16.04 -10.71 -10.02
C PRO A 108 -15.84 -9.93 -8.73
N VAL A 109 -16.16 -8.64 -8.76
CA VAL A 109 -16.14 -7.78 -7.57
C VAL A 109 -17.45 -7.03 -7.48
N ILE A 110 -18.14 -7.19 -6.36
CA ILE A 110 -19.40 -6.50 -6.06
C ILE A 110 -19.09 -5.35 -5.11
N GLY A 111 -19.30 -4.12 -5.57
CA GLY A 111 -19.19 -2.91 -4.76
C GLY A 111 -20.54 -2.53 -4.18
N ILE A 112 -20.61 -2.32 -2.85
CA ILE A 112 -21.82 -1.89 -2.15
C ILE A 112 -21.62 -0.50 -1.59
N THR A 113 -22.45 0.45 -2.03
CA THR A 113 -22.43 1.83 -1.55
C THR A 113 -23.80 2.23 -1.01
N GLY A 114 -23.85 3.27 -0.20
CA GLY A 114 -25.09 3.79 0.40
C GLY A 114 -24.85 4.45 1.76
N SER A 115 -25.80 5.24 2.23
CA SER A 115 -25.75 5.89 3.54
C SER A 115 -25.99 4.88 4.68
N ASN A 116 -26.99 4.00 4.54
CA ASN A 116 -27.40 3.02 5.54
C ASN A 116 -27.45 1.60 4.95
N GLY A 117 -27.46 0.58 5.81
CA GLY A 117 -27.72 -0.82 5.43
C GLY A 117 -26.59 -1.55 4.70
N LYS A 118 -25.42 -0.92 4.43
CA LYS A 118 -24.31 -1.54 3.70
C LYS A 118 -23.87 -2.89 4.29
N THR A 119 -23.80 -2.99 5.59
CA THR A 119 -23.38 -4.23 6.29
C THR A 119 -24.42 -5.34 6.04
N ILE A 120 -25.70 -5.03 6.16
CA ILE A 120 -26.77 -5.99 5.90
C ILE A 120 -26.74 -6.44 4.43
N VAL A 121 -26.70 -5.49 3.50
CA VAL A 121 -26.65 -5.79 2.06
C VAL A 121 -25.40 -6.60 1.69
N LYS A 122 -24.27 -6.43 2.38
CA LYS A 122 -23.05 -7.24 2.19
C LYS A 122 -23.28 -8.71 2.60
N GLU A 123 -24.04 -8.95 3.66
CA GLU A 123 -24.29 -10.31 4.14
C GLU A 123 -25.20 -11.11 3.22
N PHE A 124 -26.17 -10.48 2.53
CA PHE A 124 -27.07 -11.19 1.63
C PHE A 124 -26.36 -11.96 0.50
N PRO A 125 -25.52 -11.33 -0.36
CA PRO A 125 -24.80 -12.05 -1.39
C PRO A 125 -23.91 -13.17 -0.81
N TYR A 126 -23.32 -12.96 0.37
CA TYR A 126 -22.54 -13.99 1.01
C TYR A 126 -23.41 -15.19 1.37
N GLN A 127 -24.55 -14.99 2.03
CA GLN A 127 -25.44 -16.10 2.43
C GLN A 127 -25.98 -16.87 1.21
N LEU A 128 -26.24 -16.18 0.10
CA LEU A 128 -26.75 -16.80 -1.10
C LEU A 128 -25.70 -17.60 -1.87
N LEU A 129 -24.45 -17.14 -1.87
CA LEU A 129 -23.44 -17.62 -2.82
C LEU A 129 -22.28 -18.39 -2.16
N HIS A 130 -22.13 -18.36 -0.83
CA HIS A 130 -20.96 -18.95 -0.16
C HIS A 130 -20.85 -20.48 -0.30
N ASN A 131 -21.95 -21.17 -0.59
CA ASN A 131 -21.94 -22.62 -0.81
C ASN A 131 -21.38 -22.99 -2.21
N GLU A 132 -21.50 -22.06 -3.19
CA GLU A 132 -21.10 -22.30 -4.58
C GLU A 132 -19.79 -21.60 -4.94
N PHE A 133 -19.44 -20.51 -4.24
CA PHE A 133 -18.30 -19.65 -4.55
C PHE A 133 -17.44 -19.40 -3.32
N ASN A 134 -16.13 -19.36 -3.52
CA ASN A 134 -15.20 -18.89 -2.50
C ASN A 134 -15.22 -17.34 -2.41
N ILE A 135 -15.93 -16.81 -1.42
CA ILE A 135 -16.20 -15.38 -1.29
C ILE A 135 -15.35 -14.75 -0.21
N VAL A 136 -14.59 -13.71 -0.59
CA VAL A 136 -13.88 -12.83 0.34
C VAL A 136 -14.70 -11.58 0.58
N ARG A 137 -15.03 -11.30 1.84
CA ARG A 137 -15.77 -10.10 2.27
C ARG A 137 -14.81 -9.06 2.87
N SER A 138 -15.13 -7.78 2.68
CA SER A 138 -14.47 -6.75 3.47
C SER A 138 -14.80 -6.93 4.96
N PRO A 139 -13.81 -6.78 5.88
CA PRO A 139 -14.08 -6.84 7.31
C PRO A 139 -15.06 -5.73 7.72
N ASP A 140 -15.86 -6.01 8.76
CA ASP A 140 -16.73 -4.99 9.32
C ASP A 140 -15.89 -3.88 9.93
N ARG A 141 -16.13 -2.66 9.52
CA ARG A 141 -15.61 -1.51 10.24
C ARG A 141 -16.34 -1.48 11.59
N LYS A 142 -15.68 -1.92 12.66
CA LYS A 142 -16.13 -1.55 13.99
C LYS A 142 -16.12 -0.02 14.02
N SER A 143 -17.29 0.57 14.08
CA SER A 143 -17.43 2.00 14.37
C SER A 143 -16.72 2.20 15.71
N VAL A 144 -15.58 2.86 15.70
CA VAL A 144 -15.00 3.40 16.92
C VAL A 144 -15.89 4.60 17.24
N VAL A 145 -16.85 4.37 18.11
CA VAL A 145 -17.62 5.44 18.77
C VAL A 145 -16.73 6.02 19.84
#